data_4562dcf73265772b3c04b133a1d61239
#
_entry.id   4562dcf73265772b3c04b133a1d61239
#
_cell.length_a   1.000
_cell.length_b   1.000
_cell.length_c   1.000
_cell.angle_alpha   90.00
_cell.angle_beta   90.00
_cell.angle_gamma   90.00
#
_symmetry.space_group_name_H-M   'P 1'
#
loop_
_entity.id
_entity.type
_entity.pdbx_description
1 polymer ?
#
loop_
_entity_poly.entity_id
_entity_poly.type
_entity_poly.pdbx_seq_one_letter_code
_entity_poly.pdbx_strand_id
1 'polypeptide(L)'
;LLRRGIAATTGELHAEKTTKTVTDRPFLYLSIFDISKENAEGAVAQQELRMDASLLPDLPTWQRLGGACTAEEIAQQPRLWAAMAALLDAAQVGIDGFLGDALRDPGQLVIFTGAGSSGFIAEMVADQINTQWPAEVRAVHTTSLLTHPALYLRRERPTLLVSFGRSGSSPESVAAVDLVRDQVDHARFVDITCNADGELATRGQGRSDTLSLLMPPASCDRAFAMTSSLSCMLLAALSAFDSAPWAQRLERLRTLATHGERALDAWDAAVAALAQAPYSRVIYLGSGPLEAVAREAALKVLELTAGRVLALANTPLGFRHGPKSTLNGETLVVMLRSAQPLARRYEQDLLNELRRDGIAGRVLSIGPDDADRADGDFVLAAPALPDPWLAPLWLLVPQCYALQRSAALGMTPDNPFPDGTVNRVVQGVTIHPHG
;
A
#
# COMPACT_ATOMS: atom_id res chain seq x y z
N LEU A 1 5.09 -68.99 51.34
CA LEU A 1 4.13 -70.08 51.34
C LEU A 1 2.87 -69.76 50.55
N LEU A 2 2.79 -70.27 49.35
CA LEU A 2 1.75 -71.19 48.82
C LEU A 2 0.31 -70.62 48.74
N ARG A 3 -0.19 -70.52 47.61
CA ARG A 3 -0.91 -71.25 46.58
C ARG A 3 -2.08 -70.45 46.03
N ARG A 4 -2.12 -70.32 44.75
CA ARG A 4 -3.00 -70.95 43.72
C ARG A 4 -4.51 -70.74 43.83
N GLY A 5 -5.07 -70.31 42.67
CA GLY A 5 -6.39 -70.70 42.19
C GLY A 5 -7.02 -69.61 41.32
N ILE A 6 -6.90 -69.67 40.04
CA ILE A 6 -7.72 -70.12 38.90
C ILE A 6 -9.09 -69.43 38.82
N ALA A 7 -9.22 -68.69 37.71
CA ALA A 7 -10.27 -68.59 36.67
C ALA A 7 -11.64 -67.95 37.03
N ALA A 8 -12.10 -66.97 36.28
CA ALA A 8 -12.94 -67.03 35.10
C ALA A 8 -13.60 -65.67 34.84
N THR A 9 -13.39 -65.19 33.63
CA THR A 9 -14.29 -64.48 32.71
C THR A 9 -15.54 -63.81 33.26
N THR A 10 -15.61 -62.48 33.06
CA THR A 10 -16.73 -61.82 32.38
C THR A 10 -16.30 -60.40 31.97
N GLY A 11 -16.57 -60.03 30.76
CA GLY A 11 -16.19 -58.75 30.20
C GLY A 11 -17.09 -57.62 30.71
N GLU A 12 -16.46 -56.50 30.96
CA GLU A 12 -17.12 -55.20 30.98
C GLU A 12 -16.29 -54.18 30.16
N LEU A 13 -16.92 -53.61 29.17
CA LEU A 13 -16.44 -52.50 28.37
C LEU A 13 -16.23 -51.29 29.29
N HIS A 14 -15.00 -50.91 29.52
CA HIS A 14 -14.65 -49.58 30.03
C HIS A 14 -14.32 -48.69 28.83
N ALA A 15 -15.20 -47.74 28.56
CA ALA A 15 -14.98 -46.63 27.68
C ALA A 15 -13.90 -45.71 28.30
N GLU A 16 -12.69 -45.79 27.80
CA GLU A 16 -11.67 -44.75 28.04
C GLU A 16 -12.10 -43.44 27.37
N LYS A 17 -12.47 -42.46 28.17
CA LYS A 17 -12.53 -41.06 27.75
C LYS A 17 -11.12 -40.55 27.56
N THR A 18 -10.61 -40.67 26.35
CA THR A 18 -9.47 -39.92 25.91
C THR A 18 -9.88 -38.47 25.75
N THR A 19 -9.50 -37.63 26.70
CA THR A 19 -9.41 -36.19 26.57
C THR A 19 -8.36 -35.87 25.49
N LYS A 20 -8.81 -35.69 24.25
CA LYS A 20 -7.99 -35.07 23.21
C LYS A 20 -7.83 -33.59 23.58
N THR A 21 -6.66 -33.24 24.02
CA THR A 21 -6.17 -31.87 24.03
C THR A 21 -6.23 -31.31 22.61
N VAL A 22 -6.99 -30.23 22.48
CA VAL A 22 -7.12 -29.47 21.24
C VAL A 22 -5.80 -28.68 21.03
N THR A 23 -4.87 -29.29 20.32
CA THR A 23 -3.64 -28.61 19.88
C THR A 23 -3.16 -29.20 18.55
N ASP A 24 -4.03 -29.24 17.54
CA ASP A 24 -3.60 -29.44 16.16
C ASP A 24 -4.71 -28.91 15.23
N ARG A 25 -4.76 -27.57 15.11
CA ARG A 25 -5.38 -26.97 13.94
C ARG A 25 -4.24 -26.61 12.99
N PRO A 26 -4.26 -27.12 11.73
CA PRO A 26 -3.33 -26.65 10.73
C PRO A 26 -3.61 -25.16 10.51
N PHE A 27 -2.57 -24.32 10.71
CA PHE A 27 -2.65 -22.89 10.46
C PHE A 27 -2.92 -22.65 8.99
N LEU A 28 -3.94 -21.83 8.72
CA LEU A 28 -4.42 -21.52 7.38
C LEU A 28 -3.38 -20.65 6.64
N TYR A 29 -2.83 -21.22 5.57
CA TYR A 29 -2.39 -20.43 4.43
C TYR A 29 -3.66 -19.84 3.82
N LEU A 30 -3.93 -18.56 4.11
CA LEU A 30 -5.02 -17.82 3.50
C LEU A 30 -4.59 -17.39 2.10
N SER A 31 -4.49 -18.36 1.19
CA SER A 31 -4.56 -18.08 -0.22
C SER A 31 -6.00 -17.79 -0.57
N ILE A 32 -6.26 -16.59 -1.03
CA ILE A 32 -7.55 -16.17 -1.60
C ILE A 32 -8.01 -17.12 -2.71
N PHE A 33 -7.10 -17.89 -3.31
CA PHE A 33 -7.37 -18.92 -4.31
C PHE A 33 -8.11 -20.16 -3.75
N ASP A 34 -7.88 -20.55 -2.49
CA ASP A 34 -8.54 -21.73 -1.94
C ASP A 34 -9.99 -21.45 -1.56
N ILE A 35 -10.30 -20.20 -1.18
CA ILE A 35 -11.67 -19.77 -0.90
C ILE A 35 -12.48 -19.58 -2.19
N SER A 36 -11.83 -19.21 -3.31
CA SER A 36 -12.51 -18.97 -4.58
C SER A 36 -12.88 -20.23 -5.34
N LYS A 37 -12.21 -21.37 -5.11
CA LYS A 37 -12.53 -22.64 -5.78
C LYS A 37 -13.80 -23.30 -5.28
N GLU A 38 -14.16 -23.15 -4.02
CA GLU A 38 -15.38 -23.74 -3.47
C GLU A 38 -16.64 -22.86 -3.66
N ASN A 39 -16.46 -21.53 -3.84
CA ASN A 39 -17.57 -20.58 -4.00
C ASN A 39 -17.72 -19.98 -5.42
N ALA A 40 -16.83 -20.32 -6.35
CA ALA A 40 -16.82 -19.72 -7.69
C ALA A 40 -17.68 -20.49 -8.73
N GLU A 41 -18.30 -21.62 -8.38
CA GLU A 41 -19.28 -22.28 -9.26
C GLU A 41 -20.70 -21.71 -9.15
N GLY A 42 -20.93 -20.77 -8.25
CA GLY A 42 -22.19 -20.07 -8.05
C GLY A 42 -22.06 -18.57 -8.21
N ALA A 43 -22.35 -18.04 -9.40
CA ALA A 43 -22.74 -16.66 -9.67
C ALA A 43 -21.65 -15.56 -9.54
N VAL A 44 -20.61 -15.61 -10.36
CA VAL A 44 -20.18 -14.42 -11.07
C VAL A 44 -20.26 -14.74 -12.56
N ALA A 45 -21.46 -14.56 -13.13
CA ALA A 45 -21.61 -14.40 -14.55
C ALA A 45 -20.49 -13.44 -15.00
N GLN A 46 -19.77 -13.85 -16.04
CA GLN A 46 -18.97 -12.96 -16.88
C GLN A 46 -19.92 -11.86 -17.40
N GLN A 47 -20.20 -10.90 -16.54
CA GLN A 47 -20.60 -9.60 -16.98
C GLN A 47 -19.31 -9.04 -17.56
N GLU A 48 -19.14 -9.16 -18.86
CA GLU A 48 -18.29 -8.27 -19.62
C GLU A 48 -18.74 -6.85 -19.25
N LEU A 49 -18.15 -6.32 -18.17
CA LEU A 49 -18.23 -4.92 -17.85
C LEU A 49 -17.54 -4.25 -19.02
N ARG A 50 -18.34 -3.78 -19.98
CA ARG A 50 -17.92 -2.78 -20.95
C ARG A 50 -17.21 -1.72 -20.12
N MET A 51 -15.91 -1.60 -20.31
CA MET A 51 -15.18 -0.42 -19.96
C MET A 51 -15.84 0.72 -20.72
N ASP A 52 -16.72 1.45 -20.04
CA ASP A 52 -17.16 2.73 -20.55
C ASP A 52 -15.92 3.61 -20.64
N ALA A 53 -15.59 3.98 -21.86
CA ALA A 53 -14.33 4.58 -22.26
C ALA A 53 -14.28 6.03 -21.81
N SER A 54 -13.96 6.29 -20.54
CA SER A 54 -13.98 7.69 -20.11
C SER A 54 -12.71 8.21 -19.44
N LEU A 55 -11.66 7.42 -19.22
CA LEU A 55 -10.65 7.93 -18.29
C LEU A 55 -9.23 8.06 -18.77
N LEU A 56 -8.90 7.37 -19.79
CA LEU A 56 -7.58 7.44 -20.41
C LEU A 56 -7.84 7.33 -21.90
N PRO A 57 -7.05 8.00 -22.76
CA PRO A 57 -7.17 7.81 -24.19
C PRO A 57 -7.33 6.31 -24.48
N ASP A 58 -8.08 5.96 -25.49
CA ASP A 58 -8.42 4.58 -25.79
C ASP A 58 -7.20 3.64 -25.69
N LEU A 59 -7.39 2.41 -25.28
CA LEU A 59 -6.31 1.45 -25.11
C LEU A 59 -5.39 1.33 -26.35
N PRO A 60 -5.89 1.35 -27.62
CA PRO A 60 -5.06 1.43 -28.81
C PRO A 60 -4.12 2.63 -28.84
N THR A 61 -4.52 3.79 -28.36
CA THR A 61 -3.64 4.95 -28.26
C THR A 61 -2.52 4.70 -27.24
N TRP A 62 -2.85 4.18 -26.05
CA TRP A 62 -1.84 3.85 -25.05
C TRP A 62 -0.88 2.74 -25.51
N GLN A 63 -1.35 1.76 -26.28
CA GLN A 63 -0.48 0.75 -26.90
C GLN A 63 0.57 1.40 -27.82
N ARG A 64 0.17 2.38 -28.65
CA ARG A 64 1.11 3.11 -29.51
C ARG A 64 2.10 3.97 -28.72
N LEU A 65 1.69 4.50 -27.59
CA LEU A 65 2.51 5.32 -26.69
C LEU A 65 3.37 4.49 -25.72
N GLY A 66 3.23 3.15 -25.70
CA GLY A 66 3.96 2.27 -24.79
C GLY A 66 3.59 2.47 -23.31
N GLY A 67 2.32 2.76 -23.04
CA GLY A 67 1.78 3.01 -21.69
C GLY A 67 0.50 2.25 -21.38
N ALA A 68 0.18 1.20 -22.15
CA ALA A 68 -1.08 0.49 -22.02
C ALA A 68 -1.25 -0.21 -20.67
N CYS A 69 -0.18 -0.84 -20.15
CA CYS A 69 -0.23 -1.49 -18.86
C CYS A 69 -0.42 -0.47 -17.74
N THR A 70 0.36 0.60 -17.71
CA THR A 70 0.25 1.67 -16.71
C THR A 70 -1.13 2.31 -16.72
N ALA A 71 -1.69 2.58 -17.91
CA ALA A 71 -3.02 3.15 -18.07
C ALA A 71 -4.11 2.24 -17.51
N GLU A 72 -4.08 0.95 -17.88
CA GLU A 72 -5.01 -0.07 -17.37
C GLU A 72 -4.90 -0.21 -15.84
N GLU A 73 -3.67 -0.26 -15.32
CA GLU A 73 -3.37 -0.43 -13.90
C GLU A 73 -3.83 0.76 -13.05
N ILE A 74 -3.79 1.97 -13.59
CA ILE A 74 -4.38 3.14 -12.92
C ILE A 74 -5.91 3.07 -12.96
N ALA A 75 -6.49 2.81 -14.13
CA ALA A 75 -7.94 2.83 -14.33
C ALA A 75 -8.68 1.73 -13.54
N GLN A 76 -8.06 0.57 -13.34
CA GLN A 76 -8.69 -0.56 -12.64
C GLN A 76 -8.74 -0.41 -11.10
N GLN A 77 -8.00 0.53 -10.50
CA GLN A 77 -7.84 0.65 -9.06
C GLN A 77 -9.19 0.69 -8.30
N PRO A 78 -10.18 1.51 -8.68
CA PRO A 78 -11.45 1.55 -7.96
C PRO A 78 -12.17 0.19 -7.93
N ARG A 79 -12.17 -0.53 -9.05
CA ARG A 79 -12.75 -1.87 -9.13
C ARG A 79 -12.02 -2.86 -8.21
N LEU A 80 -10.70 -2.78 -8.15
CA LEU A 80 -9.92 -3.63 -7.25
C LEU A 80 -10.20 -3.31 -5.78
N TRP A 81 -10.36 -2.03 -5.41
CA TRP A 81 -10.71 -1.63 -4.05
C TRP A 81 -12.08 -2.19 -3.62
N ALA A 82 -13.06 -2.18 -4.53
CA ALA A 82 -14.36 -2.83 -4.27
C ALA A 82 -14.24 -4.35 -4.08
N ALA A 83 -13.44 -5.02 -4.94
CA ALA A 83 -13.21 -6.46 -4.85
C ALA A 83 -12.50 -6.85 -3.55
N MET A 84 -11.58 -6.03 -3.06
CA MET A 84 -10.89 -6.27 -1.79
C MET A 84 -11.82 -6.35 -0.59
N ALA A 85 -13.00 -5.69 -0.62
CA ALA A 85 -13.94 -5.77 0.49
C ALA A 85 -14.41 -7.22 0.72
N ALA A 86 -14.72 -7.98 -0.33
CA ALA A 86 -15.10 -9.39 -0.21
C ALA A 86 -13.92 -10.28 0.21
N LEU A 87 -12.73 -10.01 -0.32
CA LEU A 87 -11.51 -10.75 0.01
C LEU A 87 -11.13 -10.62 1.48
N LEU A 88 -11.15 -9.41 2.00
CA LEU A 88 -10.80 -9.13 3.38
C LEU A 88 -11.89 -9.60 4.35
N ASP A 89 -13.16 -9.56 3.96
CA ASP A 89 -14.26 -10.14 4.74
C ASP A 89 -14.04 -11.65 4.94
N ALA A 90 -13.71 -12.35 3.87
CA ALA A 90 -13.41 -13.80 3.94
C ALA A 90 -12.14 -14.09 4.76
N ALA A 91 -11.15 -13.19 4.77
CA ALA A 91 -9.90 -13.33 5.50
C ALA A 91 -9.99 -12.91 6.98
N GLN A 92 -11.05 -12.22 7.40
CA GLN A 92 -11.19 -11.60 8.72
C GLN A 92 -10.80 -12.55 9.87
N VAL A 93 -11.41 -13.74 9.92
CA VAL A 93 -11.20 -14.70 11.02
C VAL A 93 -9.73 -15.12 11.13
N GLY A 94 -9.07 -15.29 9.98
CA GLY A 94 -7.64 -15.62 9.93
C GLY A 94 -6.76 -14.46 10.37
N ILE A 95 -7.06 -13.24 9.95
CA ILE A 95 -6.34 -12.03 10.35
C ILE A 95 -6.49 -11.81 11.86
N ASP A 96 -7.72 -11.80 12.39
CA ASP A 96 -8.00 -11.61 13.81
C ASP A 96 -7.36 -12.72 14.65
N GLY A 97 -7.43 -13.98 14.20
CA GLY A 97 -6.82 -15.12 14.88
C GLY A 97 -5.30 -15.06 14.91
N PHE A 98 -4.68 -14.60 13.81
CA PHE A 98 -3.23 -14.43 13.73
C PHE A 98 -2.77 -13.24 14.55
N LEU A 99 -3.36 -12.07 14.43
CA LEU A 99 -2.96 -10.87 15.20
C LEU A 99 -3.23 -11.08 16.71
N GLY A 100 -4.35 -11.70 17.09
CA GLY A 100 -4.72 -11.95 18.46
C GLY A 100 -4.65 -10.68 19.31
N ASP A 101 -3.95 -10.74 20.43
CA ASP A 101 -3.76 -9.61 21.33
C ASP A 101 -2.49 -8.78 21.05
N ALA A 102 -1.73 -9.10 20.01
CA ALA A 102 -0.45 -8.44 19.72
C ALA A 102 -0.56 -6.90 19.67
N LEU A 103 -1.62 -6.36 19.07
CA LEU A 103 -1.83 -4.91 18.99
C LEU A 103 -2.22 -4.28 20.35
N ARG A 104 -2.75 -5.08 21.31
CA ARG A 104 -3.14 -4.64 22.66
C ARG A 104 -2.01 -4.74 23.67
N ASP A 105 -0.93 -5.43 23.33
CA ASP A 105 0.25 -5.56 24.20
C ASP A 105 1.17 -4.34 24.05
N PRO A 106 1.36 -3.50 25.09
CA PRO A 106 2.26 -2.35 25.03
C PRO A 106 3.74 -2.76 24.92
N GLY A 107 4.10 -4.02 25.21
CA GLY A 107 5.45 -4.56 24.99
C GLY A 107 5.74 -4.88 23.51
N GLN A 108 4.70 -5.09 22.72
CA GLN A 108 4.82 -5.45 21.30
C GLN A 108 5.35 -4.30 20.47
N LEU A 109 6.30 -4.60 19.58
CA LEU A 109 6.71 -3.72 18.49
C LEU A 109 6.09 -4.22 17.18
N VAL A 110 5.48 -3.34 16.40
CA VAL A 110 5.00 -3.59 15.04
C VAL A 110 5.83 -2.73 14.09
N ILE A 111 6.52 -3.36 13.15
CA ILE A 111 7.30 -2.67 12.12
C ILE A 111 6.62 -2.88 10.78
N PHE A 112 6.09 -1.81 10.18
CA PHE A 112 5.72 -1.78 8.78
C PHE A 112 6.96 -1.49 7.94
N THR A 113 7.24 -2.33 6.92
CA THR A 113 8.48 -2.25 6.15
C THR A 113 8.28 -2.50 4.65
N GLY A 114 9.16 -1.91 3.86
CA GLY A 114 9.23 -2.05 2.42
C GLY A 114 10.34 -1.15 1.87
N ALA A 115 10.59 -1.20 0.57
CA ALA A 115 11.52 -0.32 -0.13
C ALA A 115 10.79 0.45 -1.24
N GLY A 116 11.21 1.69 -1.53
CA GLY A 116 10.56 2.55 -2.51
C GLY A 116 9.08 2.76 -2.18
N SER A 117 8.19 2.60 -3.16
CA SER A 117 6.73 2.71 -2.98
C SER A 117 6.21 1.83 -1.84
N SER A 118 6.75 0.62 -1.65
CA SER A 118 6.40 -0.25 -0.53
C SER A 118 6.78 0.35 0.83
N GLY A 119 7.91 1.06 0.91
CA GLY A 119 8.31 1.79 2.11
C GLY A 119 7.39 2.98 2.41
N PHE A 120 6.93 3.67 1.37
CA PHE A 120 5.96 4.77 1.55
C PHE A 120 4.58 4.27 2.01
N ILE A 121 4.15 3.05 1.63
CA ILE A 121 2.95 2.44 2.25
C ILE A 121 3.12 2.35 3.77
N ALA A 122 4.28 1.88 4.23
CA ALA A 122 4.57 1.78 5.66
C ALA A 122 4.44 3.14 6.37
N GLU A 123 5.01 4.20 5.78
CA GLU A 123 4.91 5.56 6.33
C GLU A 123 3.48 6.12 6.31
N MET A 124 2.68 5.82 5.28
CA MET A 124 1.28 6.25 5.21
C MET A 124 0.41 5.64 6.31
N VAL A 125 0.74 4.43 6.76
CA VAL A 125 -0.10 3.64 7.68
C VAL A 125 0.32 3.79 9.14
N ALA A 126 1.63 3.78 9.42
CA ALA A 126 2.17 3.53 10.75
C ALA A 126 1.66 4.50 11.81
N ASP A 127 1.76 5.80 11.59
CA ASP A 127 1.38 6.81 12.59
C ASP A 127 -0.11 6.74 12.95
N GLN A 128 -0.97 6.54 11.95
CA GLN A 128 -2.41 6.38 12.17
C GLN A 128 -2.70 5.15 13.05
N ILE A 129 -2.09 4.03 12.75
CA ILE A 129 -2.29 2.79 13.51
C ILE A 129 -1.68 2.90 14.91
N ASN A 130 -0.52 3.56 15.05
CA ASN A 130 0.13 3.78 16.33
C ASN A 130 -0.75 4.59 17.32
N THR A 131 -1.62 5.46 16.82
CA THR A 131 -2.55 6.21 17.70
C THR A 131 -3.74 5.40 18.17
N GLN A 132 -3.97 4.22 17.60
CA GLN A 132 -5.16 3.41 17.84
C GLN A 132 -4.95 2.24 18.81
N TRP A 133 -3.69 1.85 19.02
CA TRP A 133 -3.35 0.65 19.78
C TRP A 133 -2.26 0.92 20.81
N PRO A 134 -2.21 0.12 21.93
CA PRO A 134 -1.15 0.18 22.91
C PRO A 134 0.22 -0.25 22.40
N ALA A 135 0.29 -1.16 21.40
CA ALA A 135 1.54 -1.58 20.77
C ALA A 135 2.25 -0.40 20.12
N GLU A 136 3.57 -0.38 20.19
CA GLU A 136 4.36 0.59 19.43
C GLU A 136 4.39 0.22 17.95
N VAL A 137 3.97 1.14 17.07
CA VAL A 137 3.93 0.93 15.63
C VAL A 137 4.88 1.91 14.94
N ARG A 138 5.76 1.39 14.08
CA ARG A 138 6.74 2.19 13.33
C ARG A 138 6.75 1.83 11.85
N ALA A 139 7.03 2.83 11.03
CA ALA A 139 7.49 2.63 9.67
C ALA A 139 9.02 2.59 9.65
N VAL A 140 9.61 1.52 9.13
CA VAL A 140 11.06 1.40 8.94
C VAL A 140 11.31 0.82 7.56
N HIS A 141 11.93 1.58 6.67
CA HIS A 141 12.29 1.06 5.35
C HIS A 141 13.21 -0.15 5.45
N THR A 142 13.03 -1.17 4.60
CA THR A 142 13.90 -2.35 4.58
C THR A 142 15.37 -1.98 4.44
N THR A 143 15.66 -0.95 3.68
CA THR A 143 17.02 -0.42 3.47
C THR A 143 17.65 0.12 4.76
N SER A 144 16.86 0.76 5.63
CA SER A 144 17.32 1.22 6.95
C SER A 144 17.42 0.07 7.95
N LEU A 145 16.46 -0.86 7.91
CA LEU A 145 16.46 -2.04 8.80
C LEU A 145 17.69 -2.92 8.56
N LEU A 146 18.05 -3.15 7.29
CA LEU A 146 19.23 -3.95 6.92
C LEU A 146 20.55 -3.27 7.25
N THR A 147 20.63 -1.95 7.11
CA THR A 147 21.89 -1.24 7.33
C THR A 147 22.16 -0.95 8.80
N HIS A 148 21.13 -0.76 9.60
CA HIS A 148 21.24 -0.37 11.02
C HIS A 148 20.23 -1.13 11.92
N PRO A 149 20.24 -2.48 11.93
CA PRO A 149 19.21 -3.25 12.67
C PRO A 149 19.17 -2.92 14.17
N ALA A 150 20.32 -2.68 14.79
CA ALA A 150 20.42 -2.37 16.22
C ALA A 150 19.69 -1.09 16.66
N LEU A 151 19.34 -0.19 15.70
CA LEU A 151 18.52 0.99 15.99
C LEU A 151 17.04 0.64 16.16
N TYR A 152 16.59 -0.47 15.59
CA TYR A 152 15.18 -0.82 15.47
C TYR A 152 14.80 -2.09 16.22
N LEU A 153 15.71 -3.07 16.31
CA LEU A 153 15.44 -4.39 16.88
C LEU A 153 16.04 -4.55 18.26
N ARG A 154 15.37 -5.34 19.10
CA ARG A 154 15.86 -5.83 20.39
C ARG A 154 15.50 -7.30 20.49
N ARG A 155 16.46 -8.16 20.86
CA ARG A 155 16.33 -9.62 20.87
C ARG A 155 15.10 -10.08 21.65
N GLU A 156 14.91 -9.56 22.84
CA GLU A 156 13.86 -10.00 23.77
C GLU A 156 12.50 -9.30 23.52
N ARG A 157 12.44 -8.28 22.65
CA ARG A 157 11.21 -7.55 22.40
C ARG A 157 10.37 -8.24 21.35
N PRO A 158 9.14 -8.71 21.68
CA PRO A 158 8.24 -9.26 20.67
C PRO A 158 8.04 -8.30 19.51
N THR A 159 8.30 -8.78 18.29
CA THR A 159 8.23 -7.95 17.09
C THR A 159 7.37 -8.60 16.02
N LEU A 160 6.40 -7.86 15.51
CA LEU A 160 5.61 -8.19 14.34
C LEU A 160 6.13 -7.38 13.16
N LEU A 161 6.76 -8.07 12.22
CA LEU A 161 7.21 -7.45 10.96
C LEU A 161 6.10 -7.56 9.92
N VAL A 162 5.67 -6.42 9.35
CA VAL A 162 4.67 -6.35 8.29
C VAL A 162 5.36 -5.89 7.02
N SER A 163 5.55 -6.80 6.07
CA SER A 163 6.30 -6.57 4.84
C SER A 163 5.37 -6.26 3.68
N PHE A 164 5.68 -5.20 2.92
CA PHE A 164 5.01 -4.87 1.67
C PHE A 164 5.89 -5.22 0.48
N GLY A 165 5.35 -5.96 -0.50
CA GLY A 165 6.11 -6.32 -1.68
C GLY A 165 5.23 -6.62 -2.89
N ARG A 166 5.30 -5.79 -3.97
CA ARG A 166 4.59 -6.09 -5.22
C ARG A 166 5.03 -7.44 -5.78
N SER A 167 6.32 -7.62 -6.01
CA SER A 167 6.89 -8.88 -6.49
C SER A 167 7.06 -9.93 -5.39
N GLY A 168 7.18 -9.49 -4.14
CA GLY A 168 7.49 -10.34 -3.01
C GLY A 168 8.87 -11.00 -3.05
N SER A 169 9.75 -10.61 -3.99
CA SER A 169 11.05 -11.25 -4.24
C SER A 169 12.21 -10.25 -4.33
N SER A 170 12.04 -9.01 -3.86
CA SER A 170 13.19 -8.10 -3.80
C SER A 170 14.18 -8.60 -2.73
N PRO A 171 15.50 -8.62 -3.04
CA PRO A 171 16.52 -9.14 -2.12
C PRO A 171 16.45 -8.50 -0.74
N GLU A 172 16.19 -7.20 -0.67
CA GLU A 172 16.12 -6.47 0.58
C GLU A 172 14.89 -6.87 1.42
N SER A 173 13.75 -7.13 0.79
CA SER A 173 12.54 -7.56 1.53
C SER A 173 12.72 -8.93 2.14
N VAL A 174 13.30 -9.86 1.37
CA VAL A 174 13.60 -11.24 1.84
C VAL A 174 14.63 -11.20 2.96
N ALA A 175 15.71 -10.43 2.78
CA ALA A 175 16.79 -10.31 3.77
C ALA A 175 16.28 -9.65 5.07
N ALA A 176 15.33 -8.70 5.01
CA ALA A 176 14.74 -8.10 6.20
C ALA A 176 13.94 -9.12 7.03
N VAL A 177 13.20 -10.02 6.38
CA VAL A 177 12.49 -11.13 7.06
C VAL A 177 13.51 -12.07 7.73
N ASP A 178 14.54 -12.48 7.00
CA ASP A 178 15.59 -13.36 7.54
C ASP A 178 16.32 -12.71 8.72
N LEU A 179 16.67 -11.43 8.60
CA LEU A 179 17.29 -10.64 9.67
C LEU A 179 16.44 -10.62 10.96
N VAL A 180 15.16 -10.29 10.85
CA VAL A 180 14.28 -10.21 12.03
C VAL A 180 14.08 -11.59 12.65
N ARG A 181 13.97 -12.62 11.82
CA ARG A 181 13.86 -14.02 12.26
C ARG A 181 15.08 -14.51 13.04
N ASP A 182 16.28 -14.04 12.66
CA ASP A 182 17.54 -14.38 13.32
C ASP A 182 17.76 -13.58 14.62
N GLN A 183 17.40 -12.29 14.60
CA GLN A 183 17.76 -11.38 15.69
C GLN A 183 16.71 -11.22 16.78
N VAL A 184 15.45 -11.67 16.58
CA VAL A 184 14.35 -11.47 17.52
C VAL A 184 13.79 -12.82 17.97
N ASP A 185 13.80 -13.10 19.27
CA ASP A 185 13.38 -14.38 19.84
C ASP A 185 11.86 -14.65 19.65
N HIS A 186 11.04 -13.59 19.65
CA HIS A 186 9.58 -13.64 19.49
C HIS A 186 9.15 -12.86 18.25
N ALA A 187 9.65 -13.28 17.08
CA ALA A 187 9.31 -12.66 15.81
C ALA A 187 8.05 -13.30 15.19
N ARG A 188 7.16 -12.46 14.63
CA ARG A 188 6.03 -12.86 13.80
C ARG A 188 6.00 -12.00 12.55
N PHE A 189 5.36 -12.50 11.49
CA PHE A 189 5.43 -11.90 10.17
C PHE A 189 4.05 -11.80 9.52
N VAL A 190 3.76 -10.65 8.92
CA VAL A 190 2.65 -10.47 8.01
C VAL A 190 3.21 -10.02 6.67
N ASP A 191 3.02 -10.81 5.64
CA ASP A 191 3.49 -10.51 4.29
C ASP A 191 2.31 -10.09 3.42
N ILE A 192 2.25 -8.80 3.04
CA ILE A 192 1.22 -8.23 2.17
C ILE A 192 1.84 -8.11 0.77
N THR A 193 1.44 -8.97 -0.15
CA THR A 193 2.07 -9.07 -1.47
C THR A 193 1.06 -9.29 -2.59
N CYS A 194 1.41 -8.86 -3.82
CA CYS A 194 0.58 -9.08 -5.01
C CYS A 194 0.96 -10.36 -5.78
N ASN A 195 2.10 -10.98 -5.46
CA ASN A 195 2.62 -12.13 -6.17
C ASN A 195 2.59 -13.39 -5.29
N ALA A 196 1.72 -14.34 -5.64
CA ALA A 196 1.61 -15.62 -4.94
C ALA A 196 2.86 -16.51 -5.08
N ASP A 197 3.62 -16.33 -6.17
CA ASP A 197 4.85 -17.07 -6.44
C ASP A 197 6.10 -16.34 -5.90
N GLY A 198 5.92 -15.18 -5.29
CA GLY A 198 7.00 -14.40 -4.68
C GLY A 198 7.55 -15.05 -3.42
N GLU A 199 8.82 -14.78 -3.11
CA GLU A 199 9.50 -15.38 -1.95
C GLU A 199 8.83 -15.05 -0.61
N LEU A 200 8.27 -13.83 -0.43
CA LEU A 200 7.52 -13.49 0.77
C LEU A 200 6.32 -14.45 0.96
N ALA A 201 5.56 -14.70 -0.11
CA ALA A 201 4.41 -15.59 -0.03
C ALA A 201 4.82 -17.06 0.14
N THR A 202 5.78 -17.54 -0.67
CA THR A 202 6.14 -18.96 -0.70
C THR A 202 6.92 -19.40 0.54
N ARG A 203 7.80 -18.57 1.10
CA ARG A 203 8.56 -18.86 2.32
C ARG A 203 7.69 -18.84 3.59
N GLY A 204 6.55 -18.13 3.56
CA GLY A 204 5.57 -18.08 4.66
C GLY A 204 4.65 -19.31 4.71
N GLN A 205 4.58 -20.10 3.63
CA GLN A 205 3.68 -21.24 3.54
C GLN A 205 3.94 -22.28 4.62
N GLY A 206 2.85 -22.69 5.32
CA GLY A 206 2.91 -23.70 6.36
C GLY A 206 3.57 -23.27 7.67
N ARG A 207 3.96 -22.01 7.81
CA ARG A 207 4.57 -21.47 9.03
C ARG A 207 3.51 -20.88 9.96
N SER A 208 3.57 -21.25 11.23
CA SER A 208 2.68 -20.73 12.27
C SER A 208 3.01 -19.28 12.69
N ASP A 209 4.23 -18.81 12.40
CA ASP A 209 4.71 -17.47 12.72
C ASP A 209 4.45 -16.45 11.61
N THR A 210 3.86 -16.87 10.48
CA THR A 210 3.70 -16.02 9.28
C THR A 210 2.27 -16.07 8.76
N LEU A 211 1.69 -14.89 8.50
CA LEU A 211 0.44 -14.71 7.78
C LEU A 211 0.74 -14.02 6.44
N SER A 212 0.39 -14.67 5.34
CA SER A 212 0.50 -14.07 4.01
C SER A 212 -0.87 -13.58 3.54
N LEU A 213 -0.97 -12.28 3.25
CA LEU A 213 -2.15 -11.64 2.65
C LEU A 213 -1.86 -11.38 1.17
N LEU A 214 -2.50 -12.16 0.31
CA LEU A 214 -2.37 -12.03 -1.14
C LEU A 214 -3.39 -11.04 -1.68
N MET A 215 -2.92 -10.05 -2.42
CA MET A 215 -3.76 -9.08 -3.10
C MET A 215 -4.42 -9.71 -4.34
N PRO A 216 -5.50 -9.10 -4.90
CA PRO A 216 -6.07 -9.57 -6.16
C PRO A 216 -4.99 -9.71 -7.24
N PRO A 217 -4.97 -10.80 -8.03
CA PRO A 217 -3.92 -11.02 -9.04
C PRO A 217 -3.75 -9.86 -10.02
N ALA A 218 -4.86 -9.19 -10.41
CA ALA A 218 -4.83 -8.03 -11.28
C ALA A 218 -4.15 -6.80 -10.65
N SER A 219 -3.94 -6.77 -9.32
CA SER A 219 -3.22 -5.69 -8.66
C SER A 219 -1.70 -5.81 -8.80
N CYS A 220 -1.17 -6.93 -9.29
CA CYS A 220 0.27 -7.09 -9.51
C CYS A 220 0.69 -6.32 -10.78
N ASP A 221 0.98 -5.03 -10.61
CA ASP A 221 1.34 -4.16 -11.72
C ASP A 221 2.42 -4.78 -12.62
N ARG A 222 2.14 -4.87 -13.91
CA ARG A 222 3.04 -5.39 -14.96
C ARG A 222 4.00 -4.33 -15.44
N ALA A 223 3.52 -3.06 -15.45
CA ALA A 223 4.32 -1.90 -15.80
C ALA A 223 5.41 -1.61 -14.76
N PHE A 224 6.27 -0.65 -15.08
CA PHE A 224 7.38 -0.26 -14.23
C PHE A 224 6.89 0.28 -12.88
N ALA A 225 6.00 1.27 -12.91
CA ALA A 225 5.50 1.96 -11.72
C ALA A 225 4.52 1.09 -10.91
N MET A 226 4.54 1.25 -9.59
CA MET A 226 3.51 0.70 -8.71
C MET A 226 2.30 1.64 -8.67
N THR A 227 1.13 1.13 -8.99
CA THR A 227 -0.15 1.84 -8.97
C THR A 227 -1.23 1.04 -8.26
N SER A 228 -1.81 0.04 -8.91
CA SER A 228 -2.77 -0.89 -8.30
C SER A 228 -2.18 -1.65 -7.12
N SER A 229 -0.94 -2.12 -7.23
CA SER A 229 -0.28 -2.85 -6.15
C SER A 229 -0.12 -1.99 -4.90
N LEU A 230 0.29 -0.73 -5.07
CA LEU A 230 0.44 0.20 -3.96
C LEU A 230 -0.89 0.41 -3.22
N SER A 231 -1.93 0.81 -3.96
CA SER A 231 -3.22 1.13 -3.35
C SER A 231 -3.89 -0.08 -2.72
N CYS A 232 -3.79 -1.28 -3.33
CA CYS A 232 -4.32 -2.50 -2.75
C CYS A 232 -3.58 -2.92 -1.47
N MET A 233 -2.25 -2.89 -1.46
CA MET A 233 -1.46 -3.22 -0.26
C MET A 233 -1.70 -2.21 0.87
N LEU A 234 -1.80 -0.92 0.56
CA LEU A 234 -2.14 0.13 1.52
C LEU A 234 -3.51 -0.13 2.16
N LEU A 235 -4.54 -0.37 1.36
CA LEU A 235 -5.89 -0.62 1.83
C LEU A 235 -6.01 -1.95 2.60
N ALA A 236 -5.23 -2.97 2.24
CA ALA A 236 -5.15 -4.22 3.00
C ALA A 236 -4.57 -3.98 4.39
N ALA A 237 -3.47 -3.22 4.50
CA ALA A 237 -2.88 -2.87 5.78
C ALA A 237 -3.83 -2.06 6.66
N LEU A 238 -4.45 -1.01 6.11
CA LEU A 238 -5.46 -0.23 6.83
C LEU A 238 -6.62 -1.11 7.29
N SER A 239 -7.10 -2.02 6.43
CA SER A 239 -8.20 -2.90 6.80
C SER A 239 -7.81 -3.93 7.87
N ALA A 240 -6.60 -4.45 7.85
CA ALA A 240 -6.13 -5.44 8.82
C ALA A 240 -5.83 -4.82 10.19
N PHE A 241 -5.30 -3.60 10.24
CA PHE A 241 -4.73 -3.01 11.45
C PHE A 241 -5.55 -1.86 12.06
N ASP A 242 -6.53 -1.27 11.36
CA ASP A 242 -7.40 -0.20 11.91
C ASP A 242 -8.26 -0.75 13.06
N SER A 243 -8.51 0.06 14.09
CA SER A 243 -9.30 -0.32 15.26
C SER A 243 -10.82 -0.23 15.04
N ALA A 244 -11.27 0.36 13.94
CA ALA A 244 -12.69 0.44 13.61
C ALA A 244 -13.31 -0.96 13.42
N PRO A 245 -14.62 -1.14 13.64
CA PRO A 245 -15.30 -2.40 13.34
C PRO A 245 -15.10 -2.85 11.89
N TRP A 246 -14.95 -4.17 11.65
CA TRP A 246 -14.73 -4.73 10.31
C TRP A 246 -15.74 -4.24 9.27
N ALA A 247 -17.02 -4.26 9.59
CA ALA A 247 -18.05 -3.76 8.69
C ALA A 247 -17.79 -2.32 8.22
N GLN A 248 -17.30 -1.46 9.11
CA GLN A 248 -16.95 -0.08 8.77
C GLN A 248 -15.71 0.00 7.87
N ARG A 249 -14.68 -0.83 8.13
CA ARG A 249 -13.47 -0.90 7.28
C ARG A 249 -13.83 -1.34 5.86
N LEU A 250 -14.68 -2.38 5.72
CA LEU A 250 -15.14 -2.86 4.42
C LEU A 250 -16.01 -1.84 3.69
N GLU A 251 -16.84 -1.09 4.42
CA GLU A 251 -17.65 -0.03 3.83
C GLU A 251 -16.77 1.13 3.32
N ARG A 252 -15.68 1.45 4.02
CA ARG A 252 -14.70 2.43 3.54
C ARG A 252 -14.12 2.03 2.18
N LEU A 253 -13.81 0.75 1.96
CA LEU A 253 -13.32 0.26 0.67
C LEU A 253 -14.33 0.48 -0.47
N ARG A 254 -15.61 0.16 -0.24
CA ARG A 254 -16.68 0.36 -1.23
C ARG A 254 -16.90 1.84 -1.52
N THR A 255 -16.87 2.66 -0.47
CA THR A 255 -16.97 4.11 -0.60
C THR A 255 -15.82 4.69 -1.41
N LEU A 256 -14.57 4.28 -1.12
CA LEU A 256 -13.39 4.70 -1.87
C LEU A 256 -13.47 4.28 -3.34
N ALA A 257 -13.95 3.06 -3.64
CA ALA A 257 -14.14 2.60 -5.01
C ALA A 257 -15.07 3.53 -5.80
N THR A 258 -16.24 3.85 -5.23
CA THR A 258 -17.21 4.75 -5.86
C THR A 258 -16.63 6.16 -6.09
N HIS A 259 -15.89 6.67 -5.11
CA HIS A 259 -15.25 7.99 -5.25
C HIS A 259 -14.06 7.95 -6.23
N GLY A 260 -13.34 6.83 -6.30
CA GLY A 260 -12.25 6.64 -7.25
C GLY A 260 -12.72 6.65 -8.71
N GLU A 261 -13.82 5.96 -9.02
CA GLU A 261 -14.45 6.01 -10.34
C GLU A 261 -14.81 7.44 -10.73
N ARG A 262 -15.51 8.16 -9.85
CA ARG A 262 -15.89 9.56 -10.09
C ARG A 262 -14.69 10.49 -10.26
N ALA A 263 -13.64 10.27 -9.48
CA ALA A 263 -12.41 11.07 -9.54
C ALA A 263 -11.72 10.90 -10.89
N LEU A 264 -11.55 9.69 -11.32
CA LEU A 264 -10.97 9.37 -12.59
C LEU A 264 -11.77 10.03 -13.74
N ASP A 265 -13.11 9.92 -13.76
CA ASP A 265 -13.97 10.56 -14.77
C ASP A 265 -13.85 12.10 -14.76
N ALA A 266 -13.89 12.69 -13.56
CA ALA A 266 -13.93 14.15 -13.42
C ALA A 266 -12.58 14.82 -13.76
N TRP A 267 -11.46 14.11 -13.56
CA TRP A 267 -10.14 14.74 -13.60
C TRP A 267 -9.35 14.45 -14.88
N ASP A 268 -9.74 13.49 -15.69
CA ASP A 268 -8.97 13.04 -16.86
C ASP A 268 -8.55 14.17 -17.79
N ALA A 269 -9.50 14.93 -18.30
CA ALA A 269 -9.23 16.03 -19.24
C ALA A 269 -8.33 17.13 -18.64
N ALA A 270 -8.54 17.44 -17.35
CA ALA A 270 -7.76 18.46 -16.65
C ALA A 270 -6.31 17.99 -16.40
N VAL A 271 -6.12 16.72 -16.05
CA VAL A 271 -4.79 16.13 -15.88
C VAL A 271 -4.05 16.03 -17.21
N ALA A 272 -4.75 15.61 -18.28
CA ALA A 272 -4.16 15.56 -19.63
C ALA A 272 -3.69 16.95 -20.07
N ALA A 273 -4.50 18.00 -19.89
CA ALA A 273 -4.10 19.37 -20.18
C ALA A 273 -2.91 19.85 -19.33
N LEU A 274 -2.91 19.53 -18.04
CA LEU A 274 -1.81 19.88 -17.12
C LEU A 274 -0.49 19.21 -17.54
N ALA A 275 -0.54 17.96 -18.00
CA ALA A 275 0.63 17.21 -18.43
C ALA A 275 1.27 17.71 -19.73
N GLN A 276 0.53 18.46 -20.57
CA GLN A 276 1.08 19.11 -21.77
C GLN A 276 1.90 20.37 -21.45
N ALA A 277 1.66 20.99 -20.28
CA ALA A 277 2.40 22.18 -19.89
C ALA A 277 3.88 21.88 -19.64
N PRO A 278 4.81 22.79 -19.99
CA PRO A 278 6.26 22.52 -20.00
C PRO A 278 6.88 22.64 -18.61
N TYR A 279 6.28 22.05 -17.58
CA TYR A 279 6.89 22.03 -16.25
C TYR A 279 8.09 21.10 -16.24
N SER A 280 9.25 21.65 -15.84
CA SER A 280 10.49 20.91 -15.62
C SER A 280 10.64 20.42 -14.18
N ARG A 281 9.80 20.93 -13.26
CA ARG A 281 9.80 20.60 -11.83
C ARG A 281 8.37 20.40 -11.32
N VAL A 282 8.20 19.41 -10.45
CA VAL A 282 6.95 19.21 -9.71
C VAL A 282 7.26 19.11 -8.22
N ILE A 283 6.55 19.89 -7.40
CA ILE A 283 6.65 19.84 -5.95
C ILE A 283 5.32 19.35 -5.39
N TYR A 284 5.35 18.19 -4.74
CA TYR A 284 4.22 17.67 -3.99
C TYR A 284 4.36 18.02 -2.51
N LEU A 285 3.28 18.54 -1.92
CA LEU A 285 3.26 18.93 -0.51
C LEU A 285 2.13 18.19 0.21
N GLY A 286 2.44 17.64 1.39
CA GLY A 286 1.46 16.90 2.20
C GLY A 286 1.80 16.96 3.69
N SER A 287 0.78 17.02 4.54
CA SER A 287 0.90 17.08 6.00
C SER A 287 0.72 15.70 6.62
N GLY A 288 1.52 15.37 7.65
CA GLY A 288 1.41 14.08 8.36
C GLY A 288 1.51 12.88 7.40
N PRO A 289 0.56 11.93 7.41
CA PRO A 289 0.60 10.78 6.50
C PRO A 289 0.64 11.16 5.01
N LEU A 290 0.11 12.33 4.64
CA LEU A 290 0.15 12.83 3.27
C LEU A 290 1.55 13.26 2.81
N GLU A 291 2.53 13.40 3.70
CA GLU A 291 3.94 13.57 3.29
C GLU A 291 4.45 12.33 2.55
N ALA A 292 4.12 11.13 3.04
CA ALA A 292 4.47 9.89 2.36
C ALA A 292 3.74 9.75 1.02
N VAL A 293 2.48 10.21 0.94
CA VAL A 293 1.72 10.29 -0.33
C VAL A 293 2.41 11.25 -1.30
N ALA A 294 2.90 12.39 -0.83
CA ALA A 294 3.66 13.35 -1.64
C ALA A 294 4.98 12.76 -2.16
N ARG A 295 5.69 11.98 -1.32
CA ARG A 295 6.90 11.25 -1.73
C ARG A 295 6.61 10.22 -2.82
N GLU A 296 5.53 9.47 -2.67
CA GLU A 296 5.09 8.50 -3.68
C GLU A 296 4.70 9.20 -4.99
N ALA A 297 3.96 10.31 -4.92
CA ALA A 297 3.60 11.12 -6.08
C ALA A 297 4.85 11.64 -6.83
N ALA A 298 5.83 12.14 -6.09
CA ALA A 298 7.10 12.59 -6.66
C ALA A 298 7.87 11.43 -7.30
N LEU A 299 7.89 10.25 -6.66
CA LEU A 299 8.53 9.06 -7.22
C LEU A 299 7.90 8.65 -8.55
N LYS A 300 6.57 8.68 -8.68
CA LYS A 300 5.89 8.35 -9.95
C LYS A 300 6.32 9.26 -11.09
N VAL A 301 6.48 10.57 -10.83
CA VAL A 301 6.99 11.50 -11.86
C VAL A 301 8.44 11.19 -12.21
N LEU A 302 9.30 10.96 -11.22
CA LEU A 302 10.71 10.62 -11.47
C LEU A 302 10.86 9.34 -12.29
N GLU A 303 10.12 8.30 -11.93
CA GLU A 303 10.14 6.99 -12.61
C GLU A 303 9.66 7.11 -14.05
N LEU A 304 8.45 7.61 -14.26
CA LEU A 304 7.82 7.58 -15.57
C LEU A 304 8.42 8.60 -16.57
N THR A 305 9.10 9.61 -16.05
CA THR A 305 9.84 10.58 -16.88
C THR A 305 11.34 10.31 -16.94
N ALA A 306 11.82 9.20 -16.35
CA ALA A 306 13.26 8.87 -16.22
C ALA A 306 14.08 10.09 -15.77
N GLY A 307 13.58 10.82 -14.77
CA GLY A 307 14.22 11.99 -14.20
C GLY A 307 14.23 13.25 -15.08
N ARG A 308 13.60 13.23 -16.27
CA ARG A 308 13.51 14.45 -17.13
C ARG A 308 12.68 15.55 -16.48
N VAL A 309 11.73 15.20 -15.62
CA VAL A 309 11.02 16.13 -14.76
C VAL A 309 11.48 15.87 -13.32
N LEU A 310 12.12 16.85 -12.72
CA LEU A 310 12.53 16.75 -11.32
C LEU A 310 11.29 16.84 -10.42
N ALA A 311 11.08 15.84 -9.57
CA ALA A 311 9.99 15.87 -8.60
C ALA A 311 10.52 15.78 -7.16
N LEU A 312 9.94 16.60 -6.29
CA LEU A 312 10.29 16.68 -4.88
C LEU A 312 9.02 16.59 -4.02
N ALA A 313 9.19 16.16 -2.79
CA ALA A 313 8.14 16.16 -1.79
C ALA A 313 8.58 16.85 -0.49
N ASN A 314 7.64 17.47 0.20
CA ASN A 314 7.89 18.06 1.50
C ASN A 314 6.59 18.25 2.29
N THR A 315 6.72 18.55 3.59
CA THR A 315 5.58 19.08 4.35
C THR A 315 5.36 20.55 4.03
N PRO A 316 4.10 21.07 4.14
CA PRO A 316 3.82 22.49 3.87
C PRO A 316 4.64 23.43 4.74
N LEU A 317 4.78 23.14 6.02
CA LEU A 317 5.59 23.97 6.92
C LEU A 317 7.09 23.81 6.64
N GLY A 318 7.57 22.57 6.44
CA GLY A 318 8.98 22.30 6.12
C GLY A 318 9.43 22.93 4.81
N PHE A 319 8.54 23.07 3.84
CA PHE A 319 8.85 23.68 2.54
C PHE A 319 9.37 25.13 2.65
N ARG A 320 8.90 25.89 3.65
CA ARG A 320 9.37 27.26 3.91
C ARG A 320 10.82 27.32 4.40
N HIS A 321 11.34 26.21 4.94
CA HIS A 321 12.68 26.16 5.55
C HIS A 321 13.79 25.77 4.55
N GLY A 322 13.74 26.34 3.34
CA GLY A 322 14.76 26.14 2.32
C GLY A 322 14.25 25.59 1.00
N PRO A 323 13.47 24.47 0.96
CA PRO A 323 13.00 23.87 -0.29
C PRO A 323 12.20 24.82 -1.19
N LYS A 324 11.54 25.85 -0.65
CA LYS A 324 10.85 26.89 -1.42
C LYS A 324 11.77 27.60 -2.44
N SER A 325 13.09 27.59 -2.23
CA SER A 325 14.09 28.12 -3.18
C SER A 325 14.12 27.40 -4.54
N THR A 326 13.50 26.23 -4.65
CA THR A 326 13.40 25.47 -5.91
C THR A 326 12.34 26.02 -6.88
N LEU A 327 11.52 26.98 -6.45
CA LEU A 327 10.45 27.55 -7.26
C LEU A 327 10.98 28.43 -8.38
N ASN A 328 10.37 28.27 -9.55
CA ASN A 328 10.52 29.17 -10.70
C ASN A 328 9.28 29.05 -11.60
N GLY A 329 9.22 29.78 -12.72
CA GLY A 329 8.11 29.77 -13.66
C GLY A 329 7.82 28.43 -14.34
N GLU A 330 8.73 27.44 -14.23
CA GLU A 330 8.55 26.07 -14.76
C GLU A 330 8.20 25.07 -13.65
N THR A 331 7.85 25.55 -12.47
CA THR A 331 7.52 24.69 -11.33
C THR A 331 6.01 24.54 -11.19
N LEU A 332 5.54 23.28 -11.19
CA LEU A 332 4.21 22.91 -10.72
C LEU A 332 4.24 22.57 -9.24
N VAL A 333 3.41 23.24 -8.43
CA VAL A 333 3.22 22.90 -7.02
C VAL A 333 1.86 22.27 -6.82
N VAL A 334 1.81 21.13 -6.17
CA VAL A 334 0.59 20.35 -5.88
C VAL A 334 0.49 20.11 -4.39
N MET A 335 -0.53 20.68 -3.75
CA MET A 335 -0.83 20.49 -2.32
C MET A 335 -1.85 19.36 -2.15
N LEU A 336 -1.49 18.33 -1.42
CA LEU A 336 -2.43 17.31 -0.96
C LEU A 336 -3.14 17.82 0.30
N ARG A 337 -4.47 17.96 0.23
CA ARG A 337 -5.27 18.55 1.30
C ARG A 337 -5.66 17.49 2.34
N SER A 338 -5.26 17.72 3.58
CA SER A 338 -5.57 16.84 4.71
C SER A 338 -7.05 16.91 5.12
N ALA A 339 -7.59 15.81 5.64
CA ALA A 339 -8.89 15.81 6.32
C ALA A 339 -8.84 16.48 7.70
N GLN A 340 -7.64 16.71 8.26
CA GLN A 340 -7.47 17.29 9.59
C GLN A 340 -7.60 18.82 9.56
N PRO A 341 -8.54 19.40 10.33
CA PRO A 341 -8.83 20.84 10.26
C PRO A 341 -7.62 21.73 10.60
N LEU A 342 -6.74 21.30 11.50
CA LEU A 342 -5.55 22.06 11.85
C LEU A 342 -4.52 22.07 10.72
N ALA A 343 -4.25 20.91 10.12
CA ALA A 343 -3.35 20.78 8.99
C ALA A 343 -3.82 21.64 7.82
N ARG A 344 -5.13 21.57 7.50
CA ARG A 344 -5.74 22.36 6.41
C ARG A 344 -5.52 23.86 6.54
N ARG A 345 -5.54 24.41 7.75
CA ARG A 345 -5.25 25.83 7.95
C ARG A 345 -3.83 26.17 7.55
N TYR A 346 -2.84 25.38 7.95
CA TYR A 346 -1.43 25.58 7.55
C TYR A 346 -1.22 25.37 6.05
N GLU A 347 -1.92 24.41 5.46
CA GLU A 347 -1.90 24.18 4.01
C GLU A 347 -2.48 25.37 3.25
N GLN A 348 -3.61 25.91 3.72
CA GLN A 348 -4.24 27.07 3.12
C GLN A 348 -3.36 28.34 3.23
N ASP A 349 -2.71 28.54 4.37
CA ASP A 349 -1.78 29.67 4.55
C ASP A 349 -0.64 29.62 3.53
N LEU A 350 -0.08 28.42 3.29
CA LEU A 350 0.98 28.27 2.29
C LEU A 350 0.44 28.41 0.85
N LEU A 351 -0.74 27.85 0.54
CA LEU A 351 -1.36 28.02 -0.77
C LEU A 351 -1.58 29.50 -1.10
N ASN A 352 -2.13 30.27 -0.13
CA ASN A 352 -2.34 31.72 -0.27
C ASN A 352 -1.02 32.46 -0.48
N GLU A 353 0.05 32.08 0.25
CA GLU A 353 1.38 32.63 0.09
C GLU A 353 1.96 32.35 -1.31
N LEU A 354 1.94 31.09 -1.76
CA LEU A 354 2.49 30.68 -3.05
C LEU A 354 1.76 31.32 -4.23
N ARG A 355 0.42 31.42 -4.14
CA ARG A 355 -0.42 32.08 -5.15
C ARG A 355 -0.16 33.58 -5.20
N ARG A 356 -0.02 34.26 -4.05
CA ARG A 356 0.31 35.69 -3.95
C ARG A 356 1.72 35.99 -4.48
N ASP A 357 2.70 35.13 -4.14
CA ASP A 357 4.11 35.34 -4.52
C ASP A 357 4.31 35.18 -6.03
N GLY A 358 3.48 34.35 -6.72
CA GLY A 358 3.47 34.22 -8.18
C GLY A 358 4.77 33.70 -8.81
N ILE A 359 5.63 33.02 -8.04
CA ILE A 359 6.93 32.52 -8.50
C ILE A 359 6.78 31.21 -9.25
N ALA A 360 5.94 30.30 -8.74
CA ALA A 360 5.67 29.02 -9.39
C ALA A 360 4.80 29.21 -10.66
N GLY A 361 5.07 28.43 -11.69
CA GLY A 361 4.30 28.46 -12.92
C GLY A 361 2.83 28.06 -12.70
N ARG A 362 2.57 27.15 -11.78
CA ARG A 362 1.22 26.76 -11.34
C ARG A 362 1.25 26.30 -9.88
N VAL A 363 0.20 26.68 -9.13
CA VAL A 363 -0.07 26.20 -7.78
C VAL A 363 -1.51 25.67 -7.75
N LEU A 364 -1.67 24.41 -7.41
CA LEU A 364 -2.97 23.76 -7.29
C LEU A 364 -3.03 22.82 -6.09
N SER A 365 -4.22 22.37 -5.75
CA SER A 365 -4.43 21.40 -4.68
C SER A 365 -5.26 20.20 -5.16
N ILE A 366 -5.11 19.09 -4.44
CA ILE A 366 -5.94 17.89 -4.57
C ILE A 366 -6.60 17.67 -3.22
N GLY A 367 -7.93 17.60 -3.19
CA GLY A 367 -8.60 17.45 -1.91
C GLY A 367 -10.11 17.48 -1.97
N PRO A 368 -10.77 17.59 -0.81
CA PRO A 368 -12.22 17.68 -0.74
C PRO A 368 -12.72 18.99 -1.39
N ASP A 369 -13.94 18.90 -1.98
CA ASP A 369 -14.65 20.07 -2.50
C ASP A 369 -15.16 20.91 -1.32
N ASP A 370 -14.51 22.03 -1.06
CA ASP A 370 -14.81 22.94 0.02
C ASP A 370 -14.67 24.41 -0.39
N ALA A 371 -14.93 25.33 0.57
CA ALA A 371 -14.93 26.78 0.34
C ALA A 371 -13.54 27.34 -0.02
N ASP A 372 -12.47 26.62 0.29
CA ASP A 372 -11.06 27.08 0.11
C ASP A 372 -10.50 26.70 -1.27
N ARG A 373 -11.30 26.07 -2.14
CA ARG A 373 -10.89 25.68 -3.49
C ARG A 373 -10.61 26.90 -4.37
N ALA A 374 -9.67 26.72 -5.30
CA ALA A 374 -9.40 27.69 -6.35
C ALA A 374 -9.62 27.06 -7.73
N ASP A 375 -9.72 27.91 -8.77
CA ASP A 375 -9.84 27.43 -10.13
C ASP A 375 -8.67 26.55 -10.55
N GLY A 376 -8.99 25.35 -11.03
CA GLY A 376 -8.05 24.34 -11.47
C GLY A 376 -7.54 23.43 -10.36
N ASP A 377 -8.05 23.56 -9.13
CA ASP A 377 -7.84 22.56 -8.09
C ASP A 377 -8.60 21.25 -8.43
N PHE A 378 -8.00 20.11 -8.13
CA PHE A 378 -8.63 18.81 -8.27
C PHE A 378 -9.47 18.52 -7.03
N VAL A 379 -10.75 18.75 -7.12
CA VAL A 379 -11.67 18.63 -5.97
C VAL A 379 -12.68 17.50 -6.19
N LEU A 380 -13.02 16.85 -5.08
CA LEU A 380 -14.00 15.78 -5.05
C LEU A 380 -14.85 15.93 -3.78
N ALA A 381 -16.14 15.60 -3.86
CA ALA A 381 -16.95 15.39 -2.68
C ALA A 381 -16.45 14.14 -1.95
N ALA A 382 -15.34 14.29 -1.25
CA ALA A 382 -14.63 13.18 -0.61
C ALA A 382 -15.40 12.68 0.62
N PRO A 383 -15.31 11.37 0.91
CA PRO A 383 -15.86 10.83 2.15
C PRO A 383 -15.10 11.37 3.36
N ALA A 384 -15.79 11.49 4.50
CA ALA A 384 -15.17 11.87 5.76
C ALA A 384 -14.34 10.72 6.33
N LEU A 385 -13.14 10.52 5.78
CA LEU A 385 -12.19 9.47 6.16
C LEU A 385 -10.86 10.08 6.64
N PRO A 386 -10.08 9.38 7.49
CA PRO A 386 -8.72 9.76 7.82
C PRO A 386 -7.81 9.81 6.60
N ASP A 387 -6.77 10.66 6.65
CA ASP A 387 -5.83 10.87 5.55
C ASP A 387 -5.25 9.59 4.92
N PRO A 388 -4.80 8.55 5.69
CA PRO A 388 -4.31 7.32 5.08
C PRO A 388 -5.35 6.61 4.20
N TRP A 389 -6.63 6.65 4.58
CA TRP A 389 -7.71 6.09 3.78
C TRP A 389 -8.00 6.91 2.52
N LEU A 390 -7.76 8.23 2.54
CA LEU A 390 -7.91 9.10 1.37
C LEU A 390 -6.71 9.03 0.41
N ALA A 391 -5.56 8.52 0.87
CA ALA A 391 -4.33 8.46 0.09
C ALA A 391 -4.51 7.82 -1.31
N PRO A 392 -5.22 6.69 -1.50
CA PRO A 392 -5.44 6.13 -2.83
C PRO A 392 -6.17 7.08 -3.78
N LEU A 393 -7.14 7.85 -3.28
CA LEU A 393 -7.87 8.84 -4.09
C LEU A 393 -6.96 9.98 -4.54
N TRP A 394 -6.16 10.52 -3.61
CA TRP A 394 -5.25 11.63 -3.92
C TRP A 394 -4.12 11.22 -4.86
N LEU A 395 -3.72 9.95 -4.86
CA LEU A 395 -2.68 9.42 -5.75
C LEU A 395 -3.15 9.25 -7.20
N LEU A 396 -4.45 9.20 -7.48
CA LEU A 396 -4.94 9.07 -8.86
C LEU A 396 -4.44 10.20 -9.76
N VAL A 397 -4.49 11.47 -9.29
CA VAL A 397 -4.01 12.62 -10.06
C VAL A 397 -2.51 12.54 -10.37
N PRO A 398 -1.60 12.33 -9.39
CA PRO A 398 -0.18 12.19 -9.66
C PRO A 398 0.16 11.01 -10.59
N GLN A 399 -0.52 9.88 -10.45
CA GLN A 399 -0.32 8.70 -11.31
C GLN A 399 -0.73 9.00 -12.76
N CYS A 400 -1.93 9.57 -12.97
CA CYS A 400 -2.40 10.00 -14.29
C CYS A 400 -1.48 11.09 -14.87
N TYR A 401 -1.05 12.07 -14.06
CA TYR A 401 -0.13 13.11 -14.51
C TYR A 401 1.21 12.53 -14.96
N ALA A 402 1.80 11.63 -14.17
CA ALA A 402 3.08 11.03 -14.52
C ALA A 402 3.00 10.20 -15.80
N LEU A 403 1.93 9.43 -15.99
CA LEU A 403 1.63 8.67 -17.22
C LEU A 403 1.53 9.61 -18.44
N GLN A 404 0.67 10.62 -18.36
CA GLN A 404 0.43 11.59 -19.43
C GLN A 404 1.69 12.42 -19.74
N ARG A 405 2.44 12.82 -18.71
CA ARG A 405 3.67 13.58 -18.86
C ARG A 405 4.78 12.77 -19.51
N SER A 406 4.91 11.49 -19.16
CA SER A 406 5.83 10.55 -19.80
C SER A 406 5.57 10.49 -21.31
N ALA A 407 4.31 10.27 -21.70
CA ALA A 407 3.90 10.24 -23.12
C ALA A 407 4.15 11.58 -23.83
N ALA A 408 3.83 12.71 -23.18
CA ALA A 408 4.08 14.06 -23.74
C ALA A 408 5.56 14.34 -23.99
N LEU A 409 6.45 13.69 -23.22
CA LEU A 409 7.91 13.75 -23.41
C LEU A 409 8.42 12.75 -24.46
N GLY A 410 7.53 11.97 -25.11
CA GLY A 410 7.89 10.95 -26.10
C GLY A 410 8.56 9.72 -25.46
N MET A 411 8.25 9.42 -24.20
CA MET A 411 8.78 8.26 -23.47
C MET A 411 7.76 7.10 -23.50
N THR A 412 8.19 5.93 -23.08
CA THR A 412 7.37 4.72 -22.97
C THR A 412 7.03 4.46 -21.50
N PRO A 413 5.83 4.85 -21.00
CA PRO A 413 5.50 4.77 -19.57
C PRO A 413 5.61 3.38 -18.97
N ASP A 414 5.28 2.30 -19.72
CA ASP A 414 5.36 0.94 -19.21
C ASP A 414 6.81 0.48 -18.95
N ASN A 415 7.78 1.05 -19.68
CA ASN A 415 9.20 0.79 -19.52
C ASN A 415 10.02 2.06 -19.80
N PRO A 416 10.13 2.99 -18.84
CA PRO A 416 10.84 4.26 -19.04
C PRO A 416 12.37 4.11 -19.12
N PHE A 417 12.91 2.92 -18.77
CA PHE A 417 14.33 2.60 -18.78
C PHE A 417 14.62 1.38 -19.67
N PRO A 418 14.47 1.49 -21.00
CA PRO A 418 14.66 0.36 -21.92
C PRO A 418 16.09 -0.14 -21.95
N ASP A 419 17.06 0.65 -21.51
CA ASP A 419 18.47 0.31 -21.38
C ASP A 419 18.83 -0.48 -20.10
N GLY A 420 17.84 -0.66 -19.17
CA GLY A 420 18.04 -1.37 -17.92
C GLY A 420 18.81 -0.59 -16.84
N THR A 421 19.02 0.71 -17.02
CA THR A 421 19.65 1.58 -15.99
C THR A 421 18.93 1.51 -14.66
N VAL A 422 17.60 1.44 -14.67
CA VAL A 422 16.78 1.14 -13.49
C VAL A 422 15.83 0.00 -13.83
N ASN A 423 15.74 -0.99 -12.94
CA ASN A 423 14.92 -2.17 -13.14
C ASN A 423 13.63 -2.12 -12.31
N ARG A 424 12.53 -2.63 -12.88
CA ARG A 424 11.23 -2.76 -12.20
C ARG A 424 11.32 -3.52 -10.87
N VAL A 425 12.15 -4.54 -10.81
CA VAL A 425 12.54 -5.25 -9.58
C VAL A 425 14.04 -5.05 -9.44
N VAL A 426 14.47 -4.54 -8.29
CA VAL A 426 15.88 -4.27 -8.02
C VAL A 426 16.71 -5.55 -8.19
N GLN A 427 17.84 -5.43 -8.86
CA GLN A 427 18.77 -6.52 -9.15
C GLN A 427 20.19 -6.14 -8.72
N GLY A 428 21.02 -7.16 -8.48
CA GLY A 428 22.45 -6.96 -8.21
C GLY A 428 22.77 -6.41 -6.82
N VAL A 429 21.81 -6.43 -5.88
CA VAL A 429 22.06 -6.04 -4.49
C VAL A 429 22.83 -7.14 -3.79
N THR A 430 23.97 -6.80 -3.20
CA THR A 430 24.70 -7.68 -2.29
C THR A 430 24.18 -7.51 -0.88
N ILE A 431 23.62 -8.57 -0.31
CA ILE A 431 23.24 -8.60 1.10
C ILE A 431 24.45 -9.03 1.91
N HIS A 432 24.92 -8.16 2.78
CA HIS A 432 26.05 -8.46 3.68
C HIS A 432 25.56 -9.15 4.94
N PRO A 433 26.33 -10.11 5.48
CA PRO A 433 25.99 -10.76 6.75
C PRO A 433 26.03 -9.73 7.89
N HIS A 434 25.11 -9.88 8.82
CA HIS A 434 25.12 -9.11 10.07
C HIS A 434 26.10 -9.77 11.03
N GLY A 435 27.08 -9.02 11.52
CA GLY A 435 28.10 -9.49 12.45
C GLY A 435 27.56 -9.76 13.87
#